data_bc8b94b174bca245e7ee0da65b6bb86b
#
_entry.id   bc8b94b174bca245e7ee0da65b6bb86b
#
_cell.length_a   1.000
_cell.length_b   1.000
_cell.length_c   1.000
_cell.angle_alpha   90.00
_cell.angle_beta   90.00
_cell.angle_gamma   90.00
#
_symmetry.space_group_name_H-M   'P 1'
#
loop_
_entity.id
_entity.type
_entity.pdbx_description
1 polymer ?
#
loop_
_entity_poly.entity_id
_entity_poly.type
_entity_poly.pdbx_seq_one_letter_code
_entity_poly.pdbx_strand_id
1 'polypeptide(L)'
;MAEAFGVAGNVIGIVSLGIQITQGLLKYYESWKDQDNDISNMCASLDSLSETLKILSKTIHPPARFDDTTKDSVEKNVNRTDGAVGKLKGELGKIQDTEPIQSGVRSTMRRHVRRALYPFIEETLSKIKRFVSEARQNLDFALQVLQVFASQRFASTGTQGLG
;
A
#
# COMPACT_ATOMS: atom_id res chain seq x y z
N MET A 1 8.97 27.57 -7.67
CA MET A 1 8.75 27.16 -6.25
C MET A 1 7.42 26.45 -6.04
N ALA A 2 6.32 26.90 -6.63
CA ALA A 2 5.01 26.26 -6.46
C ALA A 2 4.88 24.88 -7.14
N GLU A 3 5.57 24.65 -8.26
CA GLU A 3 5.50 23.38 -9.01
C GLU A 3 6.19 22.21 -8.31
N ALA A 4 7.28 22.46 -7.58
CA ALA A 4 7.98 21.43 -6.81
C ALA A 4 7.14 20.88 -5.64
N PHE A 5 6.26 21.71 -5.07
CA PHE A 5 5.32 21.30 -4.02
C PHE A 5 4.13 20.51 -4.58
N GLY A 6 3.67 20.81 -5.79
CA GLY A 6 2.54 20.12 -6.41
C GLY A 6 2.83 18.64 -6.70
N VAL A 7 3.98 18.34 -7.26
CA VAL A 7 4.42 16.99 -7.62
C VAL A 7 4.69 16.15 -6.37
N ALA A 8 5.48 16.66 -5.43
CA ALA A 8 5.73 15.99 -4.16
C ALA A 8 4.44 15.80 -3.35
N GLY A 9 3.52 16.75 -3.39
CA GLY A 9 2.22 16.67 -2.71
C GLY A 9 1.34 15.54 -3.22
N ASN A 10 1.33 15.27 -4.52
CA ASN A 10 0.56 14.17 -5.09
C ASN A 10 1.13 12.79 -4.67
N VAL A 11 2.44 12.61 -4.75
CA VAL A 11 3.11 11.38 -4.31
C VAL A 11 2.86 11.10 -2.83
N ILE A 12 3.00 12.10 -1.98
CA ILE A 12 2.70 12.02 -0.54
C ILE A 12 1.23 11.66 -0.32
N GLY A 13 0.32 12.27 -1.07
CA GLY A 13 -1.11 11.99 -0.99
C GLY A 13 -1.43 10.53 -1.31
N ILE A 14 -0.88 10.00 -2.39
CA ILE A 14 -1.06 8.58 -2.81
C ILE A 14 -0.51 7.64 -1.75
N VAL A 15 0.70 7.89 -1.24
CA VAL A 15 1.34 7.06 -0.22
C VAL A 15 0.55 7.08 1.10
N SER A 16 0.12 8.25 1.56
CA SER A 16 -0.70 8.39 2.78
C SER A 16 -2.05 7.70 2.64
N LEU A 17 -2.71 7.86 1.50
CA LEU A 17 -3.98 7.17 1.20
C LEU A 17 -3.79 5.65 1.16
N GLY A 18 -2.72 5.17 0.54
CA GLY A 18 -2.37 3.75 0.49
C GLY A 18 -2.19 3.16 1.89
N ILE A 19 -1.48 3.86 2.79
CA ILE A 19 -1.30 3.44 4.19
C ILE A 19 -2.66 3.34 4.91
N GLN A 20 -3.51 4.35 4.78
CA GLN A 20 -4.84 4.36 5.42
C GLN A 20 -5.72 3.20 4.94
N ILE A 21 -5.73 2.94 3.64
CA ILE A 21 -6.55 1.87 3.05
C ILE A 21 -6.04 0.50 3.47
N THR A 22 -4.72 0.26 3.42
CA THR A 22 -4.15 -1.02 3.85
C THR A 22 -4.39 -1.29 5.33
N GLN A 23 -4.28 -0.28 6.18
CA GLN A 23 -4.61 -0.39 7.60
C GLN A 23 -6.11 -0.65 7.84
N GLY A 24 -7.00 -0.01 7.06
CA GLY A 24 -8.43 -0.26 7.12
C GLY A 24 -8.79 -1.70 6.75
N LEU A 25 -8.20 -2.24 5.68
CA LEU A 25 -8.37 -3.63 5.25
C LEU A 25 -7.80 -4.61 6.29
N LEU A 26 -6.59 -4.36 6.81
CA LEU A 26 -5.99 -5.17 7.87
C LEU A 26 -6.88 -5.25 9.10
N LYS A 27 -7.36 -4.11 9.58
CA LYS A 27 -8.26 -4.04 10.74
C LYS A 27 -9.55 -4.85 10.53
N TYR A 28 -10.10 -4.80 9.32
CA TYR A 28 -11.31 -5.58 8.98
C TYR A 28 -11.04 -7.08 9.01
N TYR A 29 -9.96 -7.54 8.36
CA TYR A 29 -9.66 -8.96 8.23
C TYR A 29 -8.92 -9.57 9.42
N GLU A 30 -8.40 -8.76 10.35
CA GLU A 30 -7.63 -9.24 11.52
C GLU A 30 -8.41 -10.25 12.37
N SER A 31 -9.71 -10.04 12.54
CA SER A 31 -10.58 -10.95 13.29
C SER A 31 -10.79 -12.32 12.61
N TRP A 32 -10.37 -12.47 11.35
CA TRP A 32 -10.62 -13.64 10.52
C TRP A 32 -9.35 -14.38 10.10
N LYS A 33 -8.19 -13.78 10.32
CA LYS A 33 -6.89 -14.31 9.85
C LYS A 33 -6.55 -15.68 10.42
N ASP A 34 -7.00 -15.98 11.65
CA ASP A 34 -6.72 -17.25 12.33
C ASP A 34 -7.65 -18.40 11.89
N GLN A 35 -8.62 -18.09 11.04
CA GLN A 35 -9.67 -19.05 10.65
C GLN A 35 -9.58 -19.45 9.17
N ASP A 36 -8.80 -18.74 8.39
CA ASP A 36 -8.67 -18.97 6.96
C ASP A 36 -7.26 -18.59 6.48
N ASN A 37 -6.55 -19.58 5.91
CA ASN A 37 -5.20 -19.39 5.41
C ASN A 37 -5.11 -18.35 4.28
N ASP A 38 -6.13 -18.24 3.44
CA ASP A 38 -6.17 -17.25 2.36
C ASP A 38 -6.29 -15.82 2.90
N ILE A 39 -7.09 -15.64 3.94
CA ILE A 39 -7.19 -14.37 4.65
C ILE A 39 -5.87 -14.04 5.37
N SER A 40 -5.26 -15.03 6.03
CA SER A 40 -3.96 -14.85 6.68
C SER A 40 -2.87 -14.42 5.68
N ASN A 41 -2.79 -15.07 4.54
CA ASN A 41 -1.84 -14.74 3.48
C ASN A 41 -2.10 -13.35 2.88
N MET A 42 -3.36 -12.96 2.74
CA MET A 42 -3.73 -11.64 2.28
C MET A 42 -3.36 -10.56 3.31
N CYS A 43 -3.60 -10.81 4.60
CA CYS A 43 -3.18 -9.91 5.67
C CYS A 43 -1.66 -9.70 5.67
N ALA A 44 -0.89 -10.77 5.50
CA ALA A 44 0.57 -10.67 5.37
C ALA A 44 1.00 -9.83 4.15
N SER A 45 0.29 -9.96 3.04
CA SER A 45 0.54 -9.17 1.83
C SER A 45 0.19 -7.69 2.00
N LEU A 46 -0.93 -7.39 2.67
CA LEU A 46 -1.34 -6.03 3.02
C LEU A 46 -0.36 -5.37 4.00
N ASP A 47 0.11 -6.12 5.00
CA ASP A 47 1.08 -5.64 5.96
C ASP A 47 2.41 -5.29 5.28
N SER A 48 2.88 -6.17 4.41
CA SER A 48 4.06 -5.92 3.58
C SER A 48 3.90 -4.69 2.68
N LEU A 49 2.73 -4.48 2.07
CA LEU A 49 2.44 -3.29 1.29
C LEU A 49 2.45 -2.03 2.16
N SER A 50 1.84 -2.09 3.35
CA SER A 50 1.85 -0.98 4.32
C SER A 50 3.27 -0.60 4.74
N GLU A 51 4.14 -1.56 5.02
CA GLU A 51 5.54 -1.31 5.37
C GLU A 51 6.32 -0.70 4.19
N THR A 52 6.12 -1.18 2.97
CA THR A 52 6.73 -0.59 1.76
C THR A 52 6.32 0.87 1.58
N LEU A 53 5.04 1.18 1.77
CA LEU A 53 4.52 2.55 1.71
C LEU A 53 5.11 3.45 2.81
N LYS A 54 5.26 2.92 4.03
CA LYS A 54 5.89 3.64 5.14
C LYS A 54 7.38 3.94 4.88
N ILE A 55 8.11 2.97 4.34
CA ILE A 55 9.51 3.16 3.94
C ILE A 55 9.61 4.24 2.88
N LEU A 56 8.77 4.19 1.85
CA LEU A 56 8.73 5.19 0.80
C LEU A 56 8.39 6.58 1.35
N SER A 57 7.41 6.67 2.24
CA SER A 57 7.05 7.92 2.93
C SER A 57 8.24 8.53 3.66
N LYS A 58 8.98 7.74 4.43
CA LYS A 58 10.17 8.18 5.16
C LYS A 58 11.32 8.62 4.23
N THR A 59 11.46 7.95 3.08
CA THR A 59 12.51 8.25 2.11
C THR A 59 12.23 9.53 1.34
N ILE A 60 10.97 9.84 1.10
CA ILE A 60 10.54 11.06 0.39
C ILE A 60 10.52 12.27 1.35
N HIS A 61 10.41 12.06 2.67
CA HIS A 61 10.45 13.09 3.70
C HIS A 61 11.76 13.02 4.52
N PRO A 62 12.52 14.08 4.65
CA PRO A 62 12.40 15.43 4.07
C PRO A 62 12.68 15.41 2.56
N PRO A 63 12.37 16.48 1.81
CA PRO A 63 12.61 16.51 0.37
C PRO A 63 14.10 16.31 0.12
N ALA A 64 14.49 15.04 -0.04
CA ALA A 64 15.83 14.70 -0.45
C ALA A 64 16.07 15.38 -1.78
N ARG A 65 17.28 15.92 -1.97
CA ARG A 65 17.66 16.53 -3.24
C ARG A 65 17.89 15.42 -4.27
N PHE A 66 16.81 14.87 -4.77
CA PHE A 66 16.84 13.96 -5.91
C PHE A 66 17.08 14.79 -7.17
N ASP A 67 17.83 14.22 -8.10
CA ASP A 67 17.88 14.77 -9.45
C ASP A 67 16.50 14.61 -10.14
N ASP A 68 16.27 15.41 -11.17
CA ASP A 68 14.98 15.44 -11.86
C ASP A 68 14.60 14.08 -12.47
N THR A 69 15.57 13.32 -12.97
CA THR A 69 15.35 11.99 -13.54
C THR A 69 14.86 11.00 -12.47
N THR A 70 15.47 11.04 -11.29
CA THR A 70 15.06 10.20 -10.16
C THR A 70 13.66 10.58 -9.67
N LYS A 71 13.36 11.89 -9.56
CA LYS A 71 12.02 12.38 -9.22
C LYS A 71 10.97 11.89 -10.20
N ASP A 72 11.20 12.08 -11.50
CA ASP A 72 10.26 11.69 -12.55
C ASP A 72 9.99 10.17 -12.52
N SER A 73 11.04 9.37 -12.32
CA SER A 73 10.92 7.93 -12.25
C SER A 73 10.12 7.46 -11.03
N VAL A 74 10.38 8.04 -9.87
CA VAL A 74 9.64 7.74 -8.63
C VAL A 74 8.18 8.17 -8.77
N GLU A 75 7.95 9.39 -9.24
CA GLU A 75 6.62 9.93 -9.45
C GLU A 75 5.80 9.06 -10.42
N LYS A 76 6.38 8.69 -11.55
CA LYS A 76 5.73 7.83 -12.54
C LYS A 76 5.29 6.49 -11.95
N ASN A 77 6.13 5.86 -11.14
CA ASN A 77 5.82 4.58 -10.53
C ASN A 77 4.79 4.72 -9.40
N VAL A 78 4.87 5.76 -8.58
CA VAL A 78 3.88 6.04 -7.55
C VAL A 78 2.53 6.40 -8.17
N ASN A 79 2.50 7.20 -9.23
CA ASN A 79 1.26 7.52 -9.95
C ASN A 79 0.61 6.28 -10.58
N ARG A 80 1.38 5.30 -11.03
CA ARG A 80 0.83 4.00 -11.46
C ARG A 80 0.18 3.24 -10.31
N THR A 81 0.72 3.40 -9.11
CA THR A 81 0.16 2.78 -7.91
C THR A 81 -1.19 3.41 -7.51
N ASP A 82 -1.45 4.67 -7.86
CA ASP A 82 -2.71 5.36 -7.56
C ASP A 82 -3.94 4.60 -8.08
N GLY A 83 -3.87 4.03 -9.26
CA GLY A 83 -4.93 3.20 -9.83
C GLY A 83 -5.24 1.98 -8.96
N ALA A 84 -4.22 1.26 -8.49
CA ALA A 84 -4.37 0.10 -7.61
C ALA A 84 -4.88 0.50 -6.21
N VAL A 85 -4.38 1.60 -5.66
CA VAL A 85 -4.83 2.17 -4.38
C VAL A 85 -6.31 2.60 -4.46
N GLY A 86 -6.71 3.23 -5.57
CA GLY A 86 -8.11 3.60 -5.81
C GLY A 86 -9.05 2.39 -5.86
N LYS A 87 -8.62 1.30 -6.50
CA LYS A 87 -9.37 0.03 -6.54
C LYS A 87 -9.47 -0.61 -5.16
N LEU A 88 -8.38 -0.62 -4.38
CA LEU A 88 -8.39 -1.09 -2.98
C LEU A 88 -9.32 -0.25 -2.10
N LYS A 89 -9.36 1.06 -2.29
CA LYS A 89 -10.31 1.95 -1.62
C LYS A 89 -11.75 1.58 -1.95
N GLY A 90 -12.04 1.26 -3.21
CA GLY A 90 -13.35 0.80 -3.66
C GLY A 90 -13.78 -0.50 -2.97
N GLU A 91 -12.87 -1.48 -2.86
CA GLU A 91 -13.17 -2.74 -2.15
C GLU A 91 -13.38 -2.52 -0.64
N LEU A 92 -12.57 -1.66 0.00
CA LEU A 92 -12.76 -1.28 1.40
C LEU A 92 -14.14 -0.61 1.63
N GLY A 93 -14.54 0.30 0.74
CA GLY A 93 -15.86 0.94 0.81
C GLY A 93 -17.01 -0.06 0.73
N LYS A 94 -16.96 -1.01 -0.20
CA LYS A 94 -17.96 -2.08 -0.32
C LYS A 94 -18.05 -2.94 0.95
N ILE A 95 -16.92 -3.25 1.56
CA ILE A 95 -16.86 -4.01 2.80
C ILE A 95 -17.50 -3.22 3.95
N GLN A 96 -17.21 -1.94 4.06
CA GLN A 96 -17.77 -1.07 5.11
C GLN A 96 -19.28 -0.87 4.94
N ASP A 97 -19.75 -0.74 3.69
CA ASP A 97 -21.17 -0.59 3.39
C ASP A 97 -21.96 -1.90 3.62
N THR A 98 -21.28 -3.04 3.56
CA THR A 98 -21.89 -4.37 3.75
C THR A 98 -21.92 -4.80 5.21
N GLU A 99 -21.35 -4.05 6.15
CA GLU A 99 -21.46 -4.31 7.59
C GLU A 99 -22.83 -3.88 8.15
N PRO A 100 -23.87 -4.75 8.14
CA PRO A 100 -25.05 -4.46 8.90
C PRO A 100 -24.81 -4.92 10.33
N ILE A 101 -24.71 -3.96 11.25
CA ILE A 101 -25.10 -4.15 12.66
C ILE A 101 -24.39 -5.34 13.35
N GLN A 102 -23.09 -5.21 13.61
CA GLN A 102 -22.38 -6.20 14.44
C GLN A 102 -22.54 -6.00 15.95
N SER A 103 -23.39 -5.13 16.39
CA SER A 103 -23.73 -5.00 17.81
C SER A 103 -24.88 -5.92 18.17
N GLY A 104 -24.59 -7.18 18.48
CA GLY A 104 -25.54 -8.03 19.19
C GLY A 104 -25.87 -9.42 18.66
N VAL A 105 -25.25 -9.86 17.54
CA VAL A 105 -25.53 -11.20 16.98
C VAL A 105 -24.66 -12.25 17.68
N ARG A 106 -25.30 -13.22 18.36
CA ARG A 106 -24.66 -14.35 19.04
C ARG A 106 -23.75 -15.15 18.10
N SER A 107 -22.65 -15.69 18.62
CA SER A 107 -21.57 -16.38 17.91
C SER A 107 -22.02 -17.48 16.93
N THR A 108 -23.17 -18.09 17.15
CA THR A 108 -23.74 -19.15 16.30
C THR A 108 -24.30 -18.61 14.99
N MET A 109 -24.90 -17.42 14.99
CA MET A 109 -25.39 -16.73 13.80
C MET A 109 -24.25 -16.24 12.91
N ARG A 110 -23.11 -15.85 13.51
CA ARG A 110 -21.91 -15.47 12.78
C ARG A 110 -21.41 -16.60 11.87
N ARG A 111 -21.50 -17.85 12.29
CA ARG A 111 -21.05 -19.01 11.51
C ARG A 111 -21.94 -19.29 10.30
N HIS A 112 -23.25 -19.10 10.40
CA HIS A 112 -24.18 -19.30 9.29
C HIS A 112 -24.15 -18.15 8.28
N VAL A 113 -24.08 -16.90 8.74
CA VAL A 113 -23.88 -15.72 7.90
C VAL A 113 -22.55 -15.80 7.15
N ARG A 114 -21.52 -16.31 7.79
CA ARG A 114 -20.21 -16.59 7.18
C ARG A 114 -20.30 -17.51 5.96
N ARG A 115 -20.98 -18.65 6.09
CA ARG A 115 -21.13 -19.62 4.98
C ARG A 115 -21.90 -19.03 3.80
N ALA A 116 -22.89 -18.19 4.06
CA ALA A 116 -23.67 -17.54 3.00
C ALA A 116 -22.91 -16.41 2.30
N LEU A 117 -21.98 -15.74 3.00
CA LEU A 117 -21.16 -14.64 2.45
C LEU A 117 -19.83 -15.10 1.86
N TYR A 118 -19.44 -16.36 2.07
CA TYR A 118 -18.13 -16.90 1.65
C TYR A 118 -17.82 -16.70 0.15
N PRO A 119 -18.73 -16.92 -0.80
CA PRO A 119 -18.45 -16.68 -2.22
C PRO A 119 -18.13 -15.21 -2.55
N PHE A 120 -18.80 -14.27 -1.87
CA PHE A 120 -18.52 -12.83 -2.02
C PHE A 120 -17.17 -12.45 -1.41
N ILE A 121 -16.81 -13.09 -0.30
CA ILE A 121 -15.51 -12.89 0.36
C ILE A 121 -14.39 -13.39 -0.56
N GLU A 122 -14.52 -14.57 -1.16
CA GLU A 122 -13.51 -15.16 -2.03
C GLU A 122 -13.24 -14.29 -3.27
N GLU A 123 -14.28 -13.78 -3.93
CA GLU A 123 -14.14 -12.86 -5.06
C GLU A 123 -13.44 -11.56 -4.64
N THR A 124 -13.85 -10.98 -3.53
CA THR A 124 -13.25 -9.75 -2.98
C THR A 124 -11.80 -9.96 -2.56
N LEU A 125 -11.48 -11.08 -1.91
CA LEU A 125 -10.10 -11.48 -1.56
C LEU A 125 -9.22 -11.58 -2.80
N SER A 126 -9.70 -12.22 -3.84
CA SER A 126 -8.98 -12.37 -5.11
C SER A 126 -8.67 -11.02 -5.75
N LYS A 127 -9.63 -10.10 -5.74
CA LYS A 127 -9.45 -8.71 -6.22
C LYS A 127 -8.43 -7.96 -5.40
N ILE A 128 -8.53 -8.02 -4.07
CA ILE A 128 -7.59 -7.36 -3.15
C ILE A 128 -6.18 -7.91 -3.38
N LYS A 129 -5.99 -9.23 -3.43
CA LYS A 129 -4.68 -9.86 -3.72
C LYS A 129 -4.06 -9.33 -5.01
N ARG A 130 -4.85 -9.21 -6.07
CA ARG A 130 -4.40 -8.68 -7.36
C ARG A 130 -3.96 -7.22 -7.27
N PHE A 131 -4.76 -6.37 -6.62
CA PHE A 131 -4.45 -4.95 -6.49
C PHE A 131 -3.26 -4.69 -5.57
N VAL A 132 -3.12 -5.47 -4.50
CA VAL A 132 -1.94 -5.44 -3.62
C VAL A 132 -0.68 -5.81 -4.39
N SER A 133 -0.73 -6.87 -5.21
CA SER A 133 0.40 -7.28 -6.05
C SER A 133 0.78 -6.22 -7.06
N GLU A 134 -0.21 -5.60 -7.73
CA GLU A 134 0.01 -4.51 -8.69
C GLU A 134 0.65 -3.29 -8.00
N ALA A 135 0.14 -2.89 -6.84
CA ALA A 135 0.69 -1.77 -6.07
C ALA A 135 2.13 -2.05 -5.63
N ARG A 136 2.41 -3.24 -5.07
CA ARG A 136 3.76 -3.61 -4.64
C ARG A 136 4.76 -3.58 -5.78
N GLN A 137 4.42 -4.14 -6.91
CA GLN A 137 5.31 -4.18 -8.07
C GLN A 137 5.73 -2.76 -8.51
N ASN A 138 4.79 -1.83 -8.55
CA ASN A 138 5.09 -0.43 -8.89
C ASN A 138 5.94 0.27 -7.83
N LEU A 139 5.68 0.00 -6.54
CA LEU A 139 6.43 0.58 -5.43
C LEU A 139 7.84 -0.01 -5.31
N ASP A 140 8.02 -1.29 -5.59
CA ASP A 140 9.34 -1.93 -5.62
C ASP A 140 10.24 -1.28 -6.68
N PHE A 141 9.69 -0.93 -7.85
CA PHE A 141 10.43 -0.15 -8.85
C PHE A 141 10.81 1.24 -8.34
N ALA A 142 9.91 1.95 -7.68
CA ALA A 142 10.22 3.25 -7.09
C ALA A 142 11.34 3.16 -6.05
N LEU A 143 11.29 2.16 -5.18
CA LEU A 143 12.34 1.92 -4.18
C LEU A 143 13.68 1.54 -4.80
N GLN A 144 13.70 0.72 -5.86
CA GLN A 144 14.92 0.38 -6.59
C GLN A 144 15.59 1.63 -7.19
N VAL A 145 14.81 2.53 -7.79
CA VAL A 145 15.33 3.80 -8.30
C VAL A 145 15.98 4.62 -7.19
N LEU A 146 15.33 4.71 -6.02
CA LEU A 146 15.87 5.42 -4.87
C LEU A 146 17.13 4.77 -4.30
N GLN A 147 17.22 3.45 -4.27
CA GLN A 147 18.41 2.71 -3.83
C GLN A 147 19.60 2.94 -4.77
N VAL A 148 19.38 2.91 -6.07
CA VAL A 148 20.43 3.19 -7.07
C VAL A 148 20.95 4.62 -6.89
N PHE A 149 20.07 5.60 -6.74
CA PHE A 149 20.45 6.99 -6.49
C PHE A 149 21.29 7.15 -5.21
N ALA A 150 20.84 6.52 -4.11
CA ALA A 150 21.58 6.55 -2.83
C ALA A 150 22.98 5.92 -2.98
N SER A 151 23.11 4.79 -3.66
CA SER A 151 24.38 4.10 -3.91
C SER A 151 25.34 4.95 -4.73
N GLN A 152 24.85 5.66 -5.74
CA GLN A 152 25.67 6.55 -6.56
C GLN A 152 26.22 7.75 -5.75
N ARG A 153 25.43 8.31 -4.86
CA ARG A 153 25.89 9.40 -3.98
C ARG A 153 26.98 8.96 -3.00
N PHE A 154 26.88 7.78 -2.43
CA PHE A 154 27.92 7.23 -1.54
C PHE A 154 29.21 6.95 -2.30
N ALA A 155 29.15 6.47 -3.54
CA ALA A 155 30.34 6.24 -4.37
C ALA A 155 31.06 7.55 -4.74
N SER A 156 30.34 8.64 -4.98
CA SER A 156 30.92 9.94 -5.34
C SER A 156 31.53 10.69 -4.15
N THR A 157 31.06 10.45 -2.92
CA THR A 157 31.63 11.05 -1.71
C THR A 157 32.87 10.33 -1.21
N GLY A 158 33.03 9.05 -1.53
CA GLY A 158 34.21 8.25 -1.15
C GLY A 158 35.48 8.59 -1.90
N THR A 159 35.40 9.25 -3.07
CA THR A 159 36.57 9.57 -3.92
C THR A 159 37.23 10.93 -3.59
N GLN A 160 36.62 11.76 -2.75
CA GLN A 160 37.18 13.07 -2.37
C GLN A 160 38.04 13.04 -1.07
N GLY A 161 38.22 11.89 -0.48
CA GLY A 161 38.96 11.73 0.79
C GLY A 161 40.41 11.24 0.68
N LEU A 162 40.98 11.09 -0.54
CA LEU A 162 42.35 10.65 -0.78
C LEU A 162 43.06 11.66 -1.70
N GLY A 163 43.35 12.82 -1.17
CA GLY A 163 44.20 13.82 -1.78
C GLY A 163 44.91 14.62 -0.75
#